data_034864fbf2f11f0ddf18ea2b7513bab8
#
_entry.id   034864fbf2f11f0ddf18ea2b7513bab8
#
_cell.length_a   1.000
_cell.length_b   1.000
_cell.length_c   1.000
_cell.angle_alpha   90.00
_cell.angle_beta   90.00
_cell.angle_gamma   90.00
#
_symmetry.space_group_name_H-M   'P 1'
#
loop_
_entity.id
_entity.type
_entity.pdbx_description
1 polymer ?
#
loop_
_entity_poly.entity_id
_entity_poly.type
_entity_poly.pdbx_seq_one_letter_code
_entity_poly.pdbx_strand_id
1 'polypeptide(L)'
;MRKTVVFLMLTLLAGAGAVVSAPTGLSAAEQAAAFKAAGFTQRGGQWRSGCDDPGTPSYSPGQIDQIVDLNGDGRPEAVISEGGTYCYGMTGSGFWIVSQQAGGGWQKITASVGLPGFLASRGVGGWPDIQIGGPGFCFPVHRWNGKAYGLHRHEYEGKRCKLRR
;
A
#
# COMPACT_ATOMS: atom_id res chain seq x y z
N MET A 1 -54.23 -33.45 48.18
CA MET A 1 -53.65 -33.54 46.82
C MET A 1 -52.64 -32.40 46.61
N ARG A 2 -51.34 -32.66 46.79
CA ARG A 2 -50.28 -31.64 46.61
C ARG A 2 -49.72 -31.81 45.20
N LYS A 3 -49.83 -30.76 44.35
CA LYS A 3 -49.25 -30.73 43.00
C LYS A 3 -47.82 -30.18 43.10
N THR A 4 -46.86 -31.06 42.78
CA THR A 4 -45.43 -30.69 42.69
C THR A 4 -45.17 -30.09 41.30
N VAL A 5 -44.75 -28.82 41.23
CA VAL A 5 -44.33 -28.16 40.01
C VAL A 5 -42.80 -28.31 39.91
N VAL A 6 -42.35 -29.04 38.89
CA VAL A 6 -40.94 -29.18 38.57
C VAL A 6 -40.53 -28.02 37.65
N PHE A 7 -39.67 -27.13 38.13
CA PHE A 7 -39.05 -26.08 37.31
C PHE A 7 -37.82 -26.66 36.58
N LEU A 8 -37.91 -26.74 35.25
CA LEU A 8 -36.81 -27.13 34.39
C LEU A 8 -35.92 -25.87 34.13
N MET A 9 -34.75 -25.78 34.75
CA MET A 9 -33.77 -24.74 34.46
C MET A 9 -33.04 -25.05 33.16
N LEU A 10 -33.28 -24.24 32.13
CA LEU A 10 -32.54 -24.26 30.87
C LEU A 10 -31.28 -23.43 31.00
N THR A 11 -30.11 -24.05 31.10
CA THR A 11 -28.80 -23.38 31.12
C THR A 11 -28.39 -23.03 29.69
N LEU A 12 -28.43 -21.73 29.33
CA LEU A 12 -27.80 -21.22 28.10
C LEU A 12 -26.28 -21.22 28.29
N LEU A 13 -25.57 -22.09 27.57
CA LEU A 13 -24.13 -21.95 27.36
C LEU A 13 -23.89 -20.81 26.36
N ALA A 14 -23.44 -19.66 26.86
CA ALA A 14 -22.88 -18.60 26.02
C ALA A 14 -21.50 -19.03 25.54
N GLY A 15 -21.39 -19.45 24.28
CA GLY A 15 -20.11 -19.69 23.64
C GLY A 15 -19.36 -18.35 23.45
N ALA A 16 -18.30 -18.14 24.23
CA ALA A 16 -17.36 -17.03 24.01
C ALA A 16 -16.58 -17.31 22.71
N GLY A 17 -17.02 -16.72 21.61
CA GLY A 17 -16.24 -16.67 20.37
C GLY A 17 -14.95 -15.88 20.61
N ALA A 18 -13.78 -16.53 20.52
CA ALA A 18 -12.51 -15.84 20.54
C ALA A 18 -12.45 -14.88 19.35
N VAL A 19 -12.42 -13.58 19.61
CA VAL A 19 -12.13 -12.56 18.61
C VAL A 19 -10.64 -12.68 18.30
N VAL A 20 -10.30 -13.37 17.21
CA VAL A 20 -8.93 -13.40 16.69
C VAL A 20 -8.70 -12.01 16.08
N SER A 21 -7.99 -11.14 16.79
CA SER A 21 -7.47 -9.90 16.21
C SER A 21 -6.57 -10.27 15.04
N ALA A 22 -6.89 -9.78 13.84
CA ALA A 22 -5.99 -9.90 12.70
C ALA A 22 -4.64 -9.24 13.05
N PRO A 23 -3.50 -9.84 12.69
CA PRO A 23 -2.19 -9.24 12.94
C PRO A 23 -2.11 -7.90 12.20
N THR A 24 -1.67 -6.85 12.90
CA THR A 24 -1.59 -5.48 12.40
C THR A 24 -0.43 -5.26 11.41
N GLY A 25 0.20 -6.31 10.91
CA GLY A 25 1.34 -6.24 9.98
C GLY A 25 1.57 -7.53 9.22
N LEU A 26 2.33 -7.45 8.14
CA LEU A 26 2.76 -8.60 7.34
C LEU A 26 3.81 -9.43 8.09
N SER A 27 3.73 -10.75 8.00
CA SER A 27 4.81 -11.65 8.40
C SER A 27 6.08 -11.39 7.56
N ALA A 28 7.24 -11.82 8.04
CA ALA A 28 8.50 -11.68 7.31
C ALA A 28 8.46 -12.33 5.90
N ALA A 29 7.73 -13.44 5.76
CA ALA A 29 7.55 -14.11 4.47
C ALA A 29 6.69 -13.29 3.51
N GLU A 30 5.60 -12.68 3.99
CA GLU A 30 4.74 -11.81 3.20
C GLU A 30 5.46 -10.51 2.81
N GLN A 31 6.23 -9.90 3.71
CA GLN A 31 7.07 -8.74 3.38
C GLN A 31 8.06 -9.08 2.26
N ALA A 32 8.76 -10.23 2.37
CA ALA A 32 9.67 -10.68 1.32
C ALA A 32 8.95 -10.92 -0.01
N ALA A 33 7.72 -11.46 0.01
CA ALA A 33 6.92 -11.65 -1.18
C ALA A 33 6.48 -10.31 -1.81
N ALA A 34 6.09 -9.33 -1.00
CA ALA A 34 5.75 -7.98 -1.45
C ALA A 34 6.94 -7.28 -2.11
N PHE A 35 8.12 -7.31 -1.49
CA PHE A 35 9.35 -6.76 -2.08
C PHE A 35 9.70 -7.42 -3.41
N LYS A 36 9.64 -8.75 -3.50
CA LYS A 36 9.92 -9.48 -4.74
C LYS A 36 8.92 -9.12 -5.84
N ALA A 37 7.63 -8.99 -5.51
CA ALA A 37 6.60 -8.55 -6.45
C ALA A 37 6.84 -7.12 -6.95
N ALA A 38 7.36 -6.24 -6.12
CA ALA A 38 7.79 -4.89 -6.52
C ALA A 38 9.01 -4.91 -7.46
N GLY A 39 9.78 -5.99 -7.49
CA GLY A 39 11.00 -6.13 -8.28
C GLY A 39 12.28 -5.93 -7.48
N PHE A 40 12.20 -5.93 -6.15
CA PHE A 40 13.36 -5.81 -5.28
C PHE A 40 14.08 -7.14 -5.12
N THR A 41 15.39 -7.06 -4.87
CA THR A 41 16.26 -8.18 -4.49
C THR A 41 16.90 -7.90 -3.14
N GLN A 42 17.16 -8.95 -2.38
CA GLN A 42 17.86 -8.81 -1.10
C GLN A 42 19.38 -8.90 -1.31
N ARG A 43 20.11 -7.87 -0.86
CA ARG A 43 21.57 -7.79 -0.91
C ARG A 43 22.08 -7.30 0.45
N GLY A 44 22.96 -8.05 1.09
CA GLY A 44 23.50 -7.69 2.41
C GLY A 44 22.45 -7.46 3.49
N GLY A 45 21.34 -8.22 3.47
CA GLY A 45 20.23 -8.06 4.41
C GLY A 45 19.27 -6.91 4.09
N GLN A 46 19.54 -6.12 3.06
CA GLN A 46 18.72 -4.98 2.64
C GLN A 46 17.96 -5.28 1.34
N TRP A 47 16.73 -4.80 1.24
CA TRP A 47 15.97 -4.82 0.00
C TRP A 47 16.39 -3.66 -0.90
N ARG A 48 16.74 -3.97 -2.14
CA ARG A 48 17.18 -2.99 -3.15
C ARG A 48 16.40 -3.16 -4.44
N SER A 49 16.01 -2.06 -5.04
CA SER A 49 15.44 -2.03 -6.38
C SER A 49 16.54 -2.31 -7.45
N GLY A 50 16.26 -2.06 -8.70
CA GLY A 50 17.30 -2.09 -9.74
C GLY A 50 18.24 -0.88 -9.75
N CYS A 51 18.15 0.01 -8.75
CA CYS A 51 19.07 1.13 -8.59
C CYS A 51 20.43 0.65 -8.08
N ASP A 52 21.50 0.95 -8.83
CA ASP A 52 22.88 0.63 -8.46
C ASP A 52 23.57 1.80 -7.74
N ASP A 53 22.93 2.34 -6.69
CA ASP A 53 23.55 3.36 -5.85
C ASP A 53 24.84 2.79 -5.21
N PRO A 54 25.99 3.46 -5.37
CA PRO A 54 27.29 3.00 -4.84
C PRO A 54 27.42 3.13 -3.31
N GLY A 55 26.37 3.50 -2.60
CA GLY A 55 26.39 3.76 -1.16
C GLY A 55 26.53 5.26 -0.86
N THR A 56 25.83 6.11 -1.63
CA THR A 56 25.81 7.55 -1.37
C THR A 56 25.14 7.84 -0.01
N PRO A 57 25.51 8.94 0.68
CA PRO A 57 24.91 9.28 1.98
C PRO A 57 23.40 9.50 1.96
N SER A 58 22.82 9.78 0.79
CA SER A 58 21.39 9.97 0.61
C SER A 58 20.62 8.65 0.40
N TYR A 59 21.33 7.53 0.19
CA TYR A 59 20.69 6.26 -0.08
C TYR A 59 20.04 5.65 1.16
N SER A 60 18.80 5.22 1.02
CA SER A 60 18.10 4.37 1.98
C SER A 60 17.49 3.18 1.24
N PRO A 61 17.72 1.93 1.72
CA PRO A 61 17.20 0.73 1.08
C PRO A 61 15.68 0.68 1.12
N GLY A 62 15.12 -0.24 0.34
CA GLY A 62 13.68 -0.45 0.27
C GLY A 62 13.07 -0.74 1.64
N GLN A 63 11.99 -0.05 1.95
CA GLN A 63 11.18 -0.22 3.17
C GLN A 63 9.69 -0.23 2.84
N ILE A 64 8.91 -0.91 3.64
CA ILE A 64 7.45 -0.86 3.56
C ILE A 64 6.99 0.29 4.46
N ASP A 65 6.47 1.36 3.86
CA ASP A 65 6.00 2.54 4.59
C ASP A 65 4.60 2.35 5.14
N GLN A 66 3.73 1.63 4.39
CA GLN A 66 2.33 1.43 4.76
C GLN A 66 1.84 0.05 4.32
N ILE A 67 0.97 -0.51 5.15
CA ILE A 67 0.13 -1.68 4.84
C ILE A 67 -1.32 -1.22 5.00
N VAL A 68 -2.07 -1.19 3.92
CA VAL A 68 -3.42 -0.59 3.90
C VAL A 68 -4.26 -1.18 2.78
N ASP A 69 -5.56 -1.35 3.01
CA ASP A 69 -6.51 -1.68 1.94
C ASP A 69 -6.87 -0.38 1.19
N LEU A 70 -6.20 -0.14 0.07
CA LEU A 70 -6.35 1.08 -0.72
C LEU A 70 -7.63 1.10 -1.56
N ASN A 71 -8.08 -0.07 -2.03
CA ASN A 71 -9.19 -0.19 -2.97
C ASN A 71 -10.50 -0.64 -2.32
N GLY A 72 -10.47 -1.06 -1.06
CA GLY A 72 -11.64 -1.50 -0.30
C GLY A 72 -12.05 -2.95 -0.60
N ASP A 73 -11.14 -3.80 -1.08
CA ASP A 73 -11.45 -5.20 -1.42
C ASP A 73 -11.19 -6.19 -0.27
N GLY A 74 -10.76 -5.70 0.89
CA GLY A 74 -10.48 -6.47 2.09
C GLY A 74 -9.10 -7.13 2.11
N ARG A 75 -8.25 -6.88 1.11
CA ARG A 75 -6.87 -7.35 1.05
C ARG A 75 -5.89 -6.18 1.15
N PRO A 76 -4.72 -6.38 1.77
CA PRO A 76 -3.77 -5.28 1.95
C PRO A 76 -3.00 -4.97 0.66
N GLU A 77 -2.71 -3.69 0.48
CA GLU A 77 -1.62 -3.19 -0.35
C GLU A 77 -0.42 -2.85 0.53
N ALA A 78 0.79 -3.07 -0.02
CA ALA A 78 2.02 -2.56 0.56
C ALA A 78 2.53 -1.39 -0.29
N VAL A 79 2.74 -0.26 0.36
CA VAL A 79 3.43 0.91 -0.22
C VAL A 79 4.89 0.81 0.19
N ILE A 80 5.75 0.68 -0.79
CA ILE A 80 7.21 0.49 -0.62
C ILE A 80 7.90 1.74 -1.12
N SER A 81 8.91 2.22 -0.42
CA SER A 81 9.81 3.28 -0.90
C SER A 81 11.27 2.85 -0.88
N GLU A 82 12.07 3.52 -1.68
CA GLU A 82 13.54 3.49 -1.66
C GLU A 82 14.04 4.90 -1.88
N GLY A 83 15.02 5.34 -1.09
CA GLY A 83 15.56 6.69 -1.12
C GLY A 83 16.92 6.77 -1.81
N GLY A 84 17.23 7.96 -2.35
CA GLY A 84 18.55 8.25 -2.90
C GLY A 84 18.51 9.23 -4.07
N THR A 85 19.27 10.33 -3.96
CA THR A 85 19.34 11.34 -5.03
C THR A 85 20.05 10.83 -6.27
N TYR A 86 20.92 9.83 -6.13
CA TYR A 86 21.58 9.17 -7.26
C TYR A 86 20.58 8.50 -8.22
N CYS A 87 19.56 7.84 -7.67
CA CYS A 87 18.56 7.09 -8.45
C CYS A 87 17.31 7.88 -8.78
N TYR A 88 16.90 8.79 -7.88
CA TYR A 88 15.60 9.47 -7.94
C TYR A 88 15.72 10.99 -8.09
N GLY A 89 16.96 11.49 -8.39
CA GLY A 89 17.23 12.89 -8.63
C GLY A 89 16.82 13.77 -7.44
N MET A 90 16.34 14.98 -7.74
CA MET A 90 15.95 15.97 -6.71
C MET A 90 14.77 15.54 -5.84
N THR A 91 13.95 14.60 -6.29
CA THR A 91 12.86 14.04 -5.47
C THR A 91 13.41 13.18 -4.34
N GLY A 92 14.54 12.54 -4.54
CA GLY A 92 15.23 11.71 -3.55
C GLY A 92 14.50 10.42 -3.18
N SER A 93 13.37 10.07 -3.83
CA SER A 93 12.58 8.89 -3.52
C SER A 93 11.88 8.29 -4.74
N GLY A 94 11.87 6.97 -4.79
CA GLY A 94 10.96 6.19 -5.62
C GLY A 94 9.96 5.43 -4.74
N PHE A 95 8.77 5.13 -5.30
CA PHE A 95 7.77 4.32 -4.62
C PHE A 95 7.20 3.21 -5.51
N TRP A 96 6.73 2.15 -4.88
CA TRP A 96 6.05 1.00 -5.49
C TRP A 96 4.81 0.68 -4.68
N ILE A 97 3.74 0.31 -5.36
CA ILE A 97 2.53 -0.23 -4.74
C ILE A 97 2.36 -1.66 -5.24
N VAL A 98 2.25 -2.60 -4.31
CA VAL A 98 1.93 -3.99 -4.58
C VAL A 98 0.67 -4.38 -3.84
N SER A 99 -0.19 -5.21 -4.45
CA SER A 99 -1.48 -5.65 -3.88
C SER A 99 -1.48 -7.14 -3.67
N GLN A 100 -1.99 -7.58 -2.53
CA GLN A 100 -2.20 -9.00 -2.26
C GLN A 100 -3.37 -9.51 -3.10
N GLN A 101 -3.16 -10.61 -3.79
CA GLN A 101 -4.16 -11.24 -4.64
C GLN A 101 -4.99 -12.28 -3.86
N ALA A 102 -6.19 -12.61 -4.36
CA ALA A 102 -7.08 -13.59 -3.74
C ALA A 102 -6.42 -14.97 -3.50
N GLY A 103 -5.42 -15.34 -4.31
CA GLY A 103 -4.62 -16.56 -4.13
C GLY A 103 -3.44 -16.44 -3.15
N GLY A 104 -3.31 -15.32 -2.41
CA GLY A 104 -2.24 -15.08 -1.43
C GLY A 104 -0.92 -14.57 -2.01
N GLY A 105 -0.77 -14.51 -3.34
CA GLY A 105 0.40 -13.90 -3.98
C GLY A 105 0.32 -12.37 -4.00
N TRP A 106 1.42 -11.70 -4.38
CA TRP A 106 1.51 -10.25 -4.53
C TRP A 106 1.71 -9.86 -5.98
N GLN A 107 1.10 -8.76 -6.41
CA GLN A 107 1.23 -8.19 -7.75
C GLN A 107 1.60 -6.72 -7.68
N LYS A 108 2.57 -6.30 -8.50
CA LYS A 108 2.89 -4.88 -8.67
C LYS A 108 1.76 -4.16 -9.40
N ILE A 109 1.27 -3.10 -8.78
CA ILE A 109 0.20 -2.24 -9.31
C ILE A 109 0.78 -1.03 -10.03
N THR A 110 1.76 -0.37 -9.42
CA THR A 110 2.42 0.80 -10.01
C THR A 110 3.78 1.05 -9.36
N ALA A 111 4.62 1.83 -10.02
CA ALA A 111 5.84 2.40 -9.47
C ALA A 111 6.09 3.76 -10.13
N SER A 112 6.70 4.68 -9.39
CA SER A 112 7.12 5.99 -9.91
C SER A 112 8.20 6.62 -9.05
N VAL A 113 8.88 7.62 -9.62
CA VAL A 113 9.73 8.53 -8.85
C VAL A 113 8.83 9.61 -8.27
N GLY A 114 8.90 9.84 -6.96
CA GLY A 114 8.06 10.79 -6.25
C GLY A 114 7.59 10.28 -4.90
N LEU A 115 6.72 11.08 -4.27
CA LEU A 115 6.04 10.75 -3.02
C LEU A 115 4.55 10.51 -3.33
N PRO A 116 3.99 9.32 -3.04
CA PRO A 116 2.60 9.04 -3.33
C PRO A 116 1.68 9.71 -2.33
N GLY A 117 0.75 10.53 -2.81
CA GLY A 117 -0.37 11.07 -2.03
C GLY A 117 -1.68 10.45 -2.49
N PHE A 118 -2.36 9.70 -1.63
CA PHE A 118 -3.64 9.07 -1.96
C PHE A 118 -4.80 10.06 -1.79
N LEU A 119 -5.53 10.31 -2.87
CA LEU A 119 -6.65 11.25 -2.88
C LEU A 119 -7.96 10.54 -2.57
N ALA A 120 -8.96 11.29 -2.11
CA ALA A 120 -10.32 10.77 -1.89
C ALA A 120 -11.02 10.38 -3.21
N SER A 121 -10.64 10.99 -4.33
CA SER A 121 -11.16 10.62 -5.65
C SER A 121 -10.65 9.24 -6.08
N ARG A 122 -11.53 8.49 -6.77
CA ARG A 122 -11.32 7.07 -7.07
C ARG A 122 -11.40 6.78 -8.57
N GLY A 123 -10.62 5.80 -9.01
CA GLY A 123 -10.70 5.16 -10.31
C GLY A 123 -11.53 3.88 -10.30
N VAL A 124 -11.36 3.06 -11.31
CA VAL A 124 -12.03 1.75 -11.45
C VAL A 124 -11.70 0.86 -10.26
N GLY A 125 -12.69 0.08 -9.77
CA GLY A 125 -12.51 -0.89 -8.69
C GLY A 125 -12.11 -0.27 -7.33
N GLY A 126 -12.49 0.98 -7.08
CA GLY A 126 -12.24 1.64 -5.79
C GLY A 126 -10.82 2.16 -5.56
N TRP A 127 -9.90 1.97 -6.53
CA TRP A 127 -8.52 2.44 -6.39
C TRP A 127 -8.43 3.97 -6.26
N PRO A 128 -7.70 4.52 -5.27
CA PRO A 128 -7.55 5.97 -5.11
C PRO A 128 -6.79 6.58 -6.28
N ASP A 129 -7.09 7.84 -6.62
CA ASP A 129 -6.17 8.64 -7.43
C ASP A 129 -4.88 8.86 -6.64
N ILE A 130 -3.74 8.83 -7.33
CA ILE A 130 -2.43 9.05 -6.73
C ILE A 130 -1.85 10.35 -7.26
N GLN A 131 -1.70 11.34 -6.37
CA GLN A 131 -0.87 12.50 -6.64
C GLN A 131 0.60 12.15 -6.43
N ILE A 132 1.46 12.41 -7.39
CA ILE A 132 2.89 12.13 -7.30
C ILE A 132 3.60 13.43 -6.97
N GLY A 133 3.96 13.57 -5.69
CA GLY A 133 4.69 14.71 -5.17
C GLY A 133 6.16 14.69 -5.56
N GLY A 134 6.78 15.87 -5.57
CA GLY A 134 8.18 16.06 -5.91
C GLY A 134 8.54 17.55 -5.88
N PRO A 135 9.73 17.95 -6.36
CA PRO A 135 10.08 19.35 -6.45
C PRO A 135 9.21 20.08 -7.49
N GLY A 136 8.83 21.32 -7.17
CA GLY A 136 8.04 22.17 -8.06
C GLY A 136 6.57 22.27 -7.64
N PHE A 137 5.74 22.60 -8.63
CA PHE A 137 4.30 22.84 -8.48
C PHE A 137 3.54 22.08 -9.56
N CYS A 138 2.23 21.91 -9.39
CA CYS A 138 1.38 21.31 -10.40
C CYS A 138 1.68 19.82 -10.61
N PHE A 139 1.46 19.04 -9.56
CA PHE A 139 1.81 17.63 -9.51
C PHE A 139 0.89 16.76 -10.38
N PRO A 140 1.43 15.72 -11.06
CA PRO A 140 0.61 14.77 -11.79
C PRO A 140 -0.25 13.94 -10.83
N VAL A 141 -1.50 13.76 -11.20
CA VAL A 141 -2.44 12.86 -10.55
C VAL A 141 -2.76 11.73 -11.50
N HIS A 142 -2.40 10.52 -11.10
CA HIS A 142 -2.67 9.31 -11.85
C HIS A 142 -3.95 8.64 -11.36
N ARG A 143 -4.71 8.05 -12.27
CA ARG A 143 -5.95 7.31 -12.01
C ARG A 143 -5.86 5.90 -12.54
N TRP A 144 -6.37 4.95 -11.75
CA TRP A 144 -6.50 3.56 -12.18
C TRP A 144 -7.63 3.40 -13.20
N ASN A 145 -7.34 2.80 -14.34
CA ASN A 145 -8.30 2.59 -15.43
C ASN A 145 -8.86 1.15 -15.51
N GLY A 146 -8.57 0.31 -14.50
CA GLY A 146 -8.88 -1.11 -14.47
C GLY A 146 -7.70 -2.01 -14.88
N LYS A 147 -6.63 -1.43 -15.45
CA LYS A 147 -5.45 -2.17 -15.92
C LYS A 147 -4.13 -1.53 -15.46
N ALA A 148 -4.07 -0.22 -15.44
CA ALA A 148 -2.87 0.53 -15.07
C ALA A 148 -3.24 1.91 -14.51
N TYR A 149 -2.34 2.50 -13.72
CA TYR A 149 -2.37 3.91 -13.39
C TYR A 149 -1.85 4.73 -14.57
N GLY A 150 -2.59 5.76 -14.96
CA GLY A 150 -2.20 6.69 -16.02
C GLY A 150 -2.49 8.13 -15.62
N LEU A 151 -1.78 9.08 -16.26
CA LEU A 151 -1.98 10.50 -16.04
C LEU A 151 -3.45 10.87 -16.30
N HIS A 152 -4.11 11.45 -15.30
CA HIS A 152 -5.50 11.89 -15.36
C HIS A 152 -5.62 13.42 -15.36
N ARG A 153 -4.83 14.10 -14.55
CA ARG A 153 -4.79 15.55 -14.42
C ARG A 153 -3.51 16.01 -13.73
N HIS A 154 -3.34 17.33 -13.63
CA HIS A 154 -2.38 17.94 -12.72
C HIS A 154 -3.11 18.76 -11.67
N GLU A 155 -2.59 18.75 -10.46
CA GLU A 155 -3.15 19.46 -9.30
C GLU A 155 -2.07 20.12 -8.45
N TYR A 156 -2.44 21.24 -7.83
CA TYR A 156 -1.71 21.88 -6.76
C TYR A 156 -2.69 22.37 -5.71
N GLU A 157 -2.48 22.01 -4.45
CA GLU A 157 -3.35 22.37 -3.33
C GLU A 157 -4.86 22.07 -3.59
N GLY A 158 -5.14 20.90 -4.17
CA GLY A 158 -6.50 20.46 -4.48
C GLY A 158 -7.14 21.14 -5.68
N LYS A 159 -6.43 22.03 -6.40
CA LYS A 159 -6.93 22.72 -7.59
C LYS A 159 -6.23 22.24 -8.86
N ARG A 160 -6.99 22.10 -9.93
CA ARG A 160 -6.40 21.77 -11.24
C ARG A 160 -5.45 22.87 -11.69
N CYS A 161 -4.33 22.49 -12.25
CA CYS A 161 -3.33 23.38 -12.81
C CYS A 161 -2.83 22.89 -14.18
N LYS A 162 -2.13 23.76 -14.90
CA LYS A 162 -1.47 23.44 -16.17
C LYS A 162 0.02 23.73 -16.04
N LEU A 163 0.84 22.81 -16.52
CA LEU A 163 2.26 23.08 -16.68
C LEU A 163 2.44 24.21 -17.68
N ARG A 164 3.16 25.27 -17.30
CA ARG A 164 3.59 26.29 -18.27
C ARG A 164 4.70 25.66 -19.12
N ARG A 165 4.53 25.68 -20.39
CA ARG A 165 5.57 25.34 -21.38
C ARG A 165 6.60 26.43 -21.43
#